data_1c9d06333d98f550f3a02e924dbfb5e7
#
_entry.id   1c9d06333d98f550f3a02e924dbfb5e7
#
_cell.length_a   1.000
_cell.length_b   1.000
_cell.length_c   1.000
_cell.angle_alpha   90.00
_cell.angle_beta   90.00
_cell.angle_gamma   90.00
#
_symmetry.space_group_name_H-M   'P 1'
#
loop_
_entity.id
_entity.type
_entity.pdbx_description
1 polymer ?
#
loop_
_entity_poly.entity_id
_entity_poly.type
_entity_poly.pdbx_seq_one_letter_code
_entity_poly.pdbx_strand_id
1 'polypeptide(L)'
;MRKGIVVALLVGAWGMGAAVAVADDKDKKDDKKAKVEIRDDCDPKDPAWAPTGGCTLKGGDVTFAEFGLLLFSPLSAPSIIGHPAWRMDPTYFKLESGETVAVKNTGGRHHTFTEVANFGGGFVPQLNGTLKTAPECAAVAAAPPLAPGASLEVKGLGVGNHSFQCCIHPWMRILIKVKEEEKDKD
;
A
#
# COMPACT_ATOMS: atom_id res chain seq x y z
N MET A 1 -6.23 -76.64 -0.54
CA MET A 1 -7.05 -76.91 0.66
C MET A 1 -7.87 -75.64 0.89
N ARG A 2 -9.07 -75.57 0.43
CA ARG A 2 -10.39 -75.85 1.07
C ARG A 2 -10.53 -75.12 2.38
N LYS A 3 -11.40 -74.11 2.42
CA LYS A 3 -12.73 -73.94 3.07
C LYS A 3 -13.01 -72.44 2.99
N GLY A 4 -14.01 -71.83 2.47
CA GLY A 4 -15.41 -72.15 2.29
C GLY A 4 -16.25 -71.91 3.60
N ILE A 5 -17.07 -70.83 3.66
CA ILE A 5 -18.29 -70.60 4.46
C ILE A 5 -18.77 -69.18 4.07
N VAL A 6 -19.77 -68.96 3.30
CA VAL A 6 -21.24 -68.99 3.42
C VAL A 6 -21.78 -67.83 4.35
N VAL A 7 -22.32 -66.83 3.71
CA VAL A 7 -23.64 -66.12 3.76
C VAL A 7 -24.31 -65.86 5.09
N ALA A 8 -24.71 -64.63 5.26
CA ALA A 8 -26.07 -64.28 5.71
C ALA A 8 -26.47 -62.89 5.26
N LEU A 9 -27.46 -62.83 4.40
CA LEU A 9 -28.25 -61.64 4.07
C LEU A 9 -29.12 -61.27 5.30
N LEU A 10 -29.09 -60.00 5.68
CA LEU A 10 -30.18 -59.39 6.42
C LEU A 10 -30.56 -58.07 5.76
N VAL A 11 -31.72 -58.10 5.11
CA VAL A 11 -32.45 -56.94 4.62
C VAL A 11 -33.03 -56.20 5.81
N GLY A 12 -32.57 -54.98 6.04
CA GLY A 12 -33.15 -54.05 6.97
C GLY A 12 -33.37 -52.71 6.29
N ALA A 13 -34.59 -52.48 5.81
CA ALA A 13 -35.03 -51.19 5.31
C ALA A 13 -35.25 -50.24 6.51
N TRP A 14 -34.38 -49.26 6.63
CA TRP A 14 -34.64 -48.12 7.51
C TRP A 14 -34.37 -46.87 6.67
N GLY A 15 -35.44 -46.11 6.43
CA GLY A 15 -35.39 -44.80 5.81
C GLY A 15 -34.59 -43.85 6.69
N MET A 16 -33.47 -43.39 6.18
CA MET A 16 -32.76 -42.23 6.74
C MET A 16 -33.03 -41.05 5.82
N GLY A 17 -33.88 -40.18 6.30
CA GLY A 17 -34.02 -38.84 5.73
C GLY A 17 -32.66 -38.16 5.78
N ALA A 18 -32.08 -37.88 4.61
CA ALA A 18 -30.91 -37.05 4.52
C ALA A 18 -31.31 -35.62 4.93
N ALA A 19 -30.96 -35.23 6.15
CA ALA A 19 -30.97 -33.84 6.53
C ALA A 19 -29.85 -33.16 5.69
N VAL A 20 -30.26 -32.43 4.67
CA VAL A 20 -29.38 -31.49 3.98
C VAL A 20 -29.07 -30.41 5.00
N ALA A 21 -27.89 -30.49 5.60
CA ALA A 21 -27.33 -29.37 6.33
C ALA A 21 -27.07 -28.28 5.29
N VAL A 22 -27.96 -27.29 5.23
CA VAL A 22 -27.68 -26.02 4.59
C VAL A 22 -26.54 -25.43 5.40
N ALA A 23 -25.33 -25.52 4.88
CA ALA A 23 -24.21 -24.75 5.40
C ALA A 23 -24.64 -23.28 5.27
N ASP A 24 -24.84 -22.66 6.43
CA ASP A 24 -24.99 -21.22 6.55
C ASP A 24 -23.68 -20.64 6.06
N ASP A 25 -23.68 -20.24 4.80
CA ASP A 25 -22.57 -19.53 4.18
C ASP A 25 -22.59 -18.12 4.80
N LYS A 26 -22.08 -18.05 6.04
CA LYS A 26 -21.80 -16.78 6.67
C LYS A 26 -20.83 -16.08 5.75
N ASP A 27 -21.39 -15.14 4.99
CA ASP A 27 -20.66 -14.14 4.23
C ASP A 27 -19.40 -13.76 4.99
N LYS A 28 -18.28 -14.34 4.59
CA LYS A 28 -16.98 -13.76 4.85
C LYS A 28 -17.02 -12.44 4.14
N LYS A 29 -17.37 -11.38 4.88
CA LYS A 29 -17.12 -10.02 4.45
C LYS A 29 -15.62 -10.01 4.12
N ASP A 30 -15.33 -10.20 2.84
CA ASP A 30 -13.97 -10.17 2.33
C ASP A 30 -13.47 -8.79 2.74
N ASP A 31 -12.53 -8.71 3.68
CA ASP A 31 -11.96 -7.46 4.14
C ASP A 31 -11.40 -6.75 2.91
N LYS A 32 -12.24 -5.95 2.25
CA LYS A 32 -11.85 -5.16 1.07
C LYS A 32 -10.72 -4.25 1.52
N LYS A 33 -9.50 -4.67 1.24
CA LYS A 33 -8.31 -3.86 1.49
C LYS A 33 -8.07 -2.98 0.27
N ALA A 34 -8.19 -1.69 0.45
CA ALA A 34 -7.70 -0.75 -0.55
C ALA A 34 -6.17 -0.88 -0.63
N LYS A 35 -5.63 -0.81 -1.84
CA LYS A 35 -4.19 -0.99 -2.08
C LYS A 35 -3.56 0.31 -2.52
N VAL A 36 -2.40 0.63 -1.96
CA VAL A 36 -1.55 1.74 -2.37
C VAL A 36 -0.15 1.19 -2.66
N GLU A 37 0.37 1.50 -3.82
CA GLU A 37 1.77 1.25 -4.16
C GLU A 37 2.57 2.53 -4.03
N ILE A 38 3.71 2.46 -3.36
CA ILE A 38 4.70 3.51 -3.36
C ILE A 38 5.74 3.11 -4.41
N ARG A 39 5.90 3.93 -5.44
CA ARG A 39 6.67 3.60 -6.63
C ARG A 39 7.77 4.61 -6.88
N ASP A 40 8.88 4.12 -7.35
CA ASP A 40 9.95 4.85 -8.03
C ASP A 40 10.50 3.96 -9.14
N ASP A 41 11.38 4.48 -9.98
CA ASP A 41 11.92 3.75 -11.12
C ASP A 41 13.43 3.95 -11.25
N CYS A 42 14.13 4.02 -10.13
CA CYS A 42 15.58 4.18 -10.10
C CYS A 42 16.30 3.06 -10.89
N ASP A 43 17.33 3.41 -11.65
CA ASP A 43 18.17 2.43 -12.34
C ASP A 43 19.12 1.71 -11.36
N PRO A 44 18.97 0.38 -11.17
CA PRO A 44 19.85 -0.38 -10.28
C PRO A 44 21.29 -0.50 -10.78
N LYS A 45 21.54 -0.18 -12.05
CA LYS A 45 22.86 -0.22 -12.67
C LYS A 45 23.62 1.10 -12.52
N ASP A 46 22.94 2.17 -12.14
CA ASP A 46 23.58 3.46 -11.95
C ASP A 46 24.20 3.58 -10.55
N PRO A 47 25.55 3.56 -10.45
CA PRO A 47 26.26 3.63 -9.17
C PRO A 47 26.09 4.97 -8.47
N ALA A 48 25.63 6.02 -9.17
CA ALA A 48 25.39 7.34 -8.60
C ALA A 48 24.27 7.36 -7.55
N TRP A 49 23.43 6.34 -7.50
CA TRP A 49 22.43 6.16 -6.44
C TRP A 49 23.05 5.73 -5.09
N ALA A 50 24.25 5.12 -5.09
CA ALA A 50 24.87 4.53 -3.89
C ALA A 50 25.00 5.50 -2.70
N PRO A 51 25.43 6.76 -2.85
CA PRO A 51 25.55 7.71 -1.73
C PRO A 51 24.23 8.04 -1.03
N THR A 52 23.10 7.81 -1.71
CA THR A 52 21.76 8.08 -1.20
C THR A 52 20.99 6.81 -0.83
N GLY A 53 21.67 5.68 -0.66
CA GLY A 53 21.10 4.40 -0.24
C GLY A 53 20.87 3.38 -1.35
N GLY A 54 21.40 3.63 -2.56
CA GLY A 54 21.31 2.69 -3.69
C GLY A 54 19.91 2.56 -4.31
N CYS A 55 19.80 1.65 -5.27
CA CYS A 55 18.56 1.23 -5.92
C CYS A 55 18.48 -0.29 -5.94
N THR A 56 17.35 -0.87 -5.51
CA THR A 56 17.17 -2.32 -5.42
C THR A 56 16.15 -2.87 -6.41
N LEU A 57 15.64 -2.05 -7.33
CA LEU A 57 14.77 -2.51 -8.42
C LEU A 57 15.49 -3.52 -9.31
N LYS A 58 14.71 -4.41 -9.96
CA LYS A 58 15.26 -5.35 -10.94
C LYS A 58 15.37 -4.75 -12.35
N GLY A 59 14.63 -3.67 -12.63
CA GLY A 59 14.50 -3.16 -13.98
C GLY A 59 14.07 -1.70 -14.07
N GLY A 60 14.47 -0.83 -13.15
CA GLY A 60 14.29 0.61 -13.28
C GLY A 60 15.29 1.20 -14.29
N ASP A 61 15.00 2.36 -14.85
CA ASP A 61 15.80 3.01 -15.88
C ASP A 61 16.11 4.49 -15.62
N VAL A 62 15.60 5.06 -14.52
CA VAL A 62 15.87 6.47 -14.18
C VAL A 62 17.23 6.59 -13.49
N THR A 63 18.18 7.21 -14.19
CA THR A 63 19.50 7.50 -13.62
C THR A 63 19.43 8.61 -12.57
N PHE A 64 20.43 8.68 -11.69
CA PHE A 64 20.52 9.76 -10.70
C PHE A 64 20.65 11.14 -11.36
N ALA A 65 21.36 11.20 -12.50
CA ALA A 65 21.49 12.44 -13.27
C ALA A 65 20.15 12.89 -13.84
N GLU A 66 19.36 11.98 -14.42
CA GLU A 66 18.03 12.27 -14.95
C GLU A 66 17.08 12.73 -13.85
N PHE A 67 17.07 12.00 -12.72
CA PHE A 67 16.31 12.39 -11.54
C PHE A 67 16.63 13.83 -11.12
N GLY A 68 17.92 14.18 -11.02
CA GLY A 68 18.35 15.52 -10.66
C GLY A 68 17.94 16.58 -11.68
N LEU A 69 18.11 16.30 -12.96
CA LEU A 69 17.72 17.23 -14.04
C LEU A 69 16.22 17.56 -14.01
N LEU A 70 15.37 16.54 -13.83
CA LEU A 70 13.93 16.78 -13.75
C LEU A 70 13.54 17.51 -12.47
N LEU A 71 14.12 17.15 -11.32
CA LEU A 71 13.82 17.82 -10.06
C LEU A 71 14.14 19.31 -10.06
N PHE A 72 15.28 19.68 -10.63
CA PHE A 72 15.79 21.05 -10.61
C PHE A 72 15.51 21.83 -11.89
N SER A 73 14.70 21.29 -12.80
CA SER A 73 14.23 22.05 -13.95
C SER A 73 13.24 23.13 -13.51
N PRO A 74 13.19 24.29 -14.20
CA PRO A 74 12.26 25.36 -13.84
C PRO A 74 10.79 24.98 -13.82
N LEU A 75 10.43 23.92 -14.54
CA LEU A 75 9.03 23.45 -14.67
C LEU A 75 8.64 22.40 -13.62
N SER A 76 9.58 21.75 -12.97
CA SER A 76 9.28 20.62 -12.10
C SER A 76 9.34 20.93 -10.61
N ALA A 77 9.64 22.14 -10.18
CA ALA A 77 9.73 22.56 -8.77
C ALA A 77 9.60 21.36 -7.78
N PRO A 78 10.69 20.87 -7.18
CA PRO A 78 10.73 19.55 -6.50
C PRO A 78 9.61 19.30 -5.52
N SER A 79 9.19 20.36 -4.82
CA SER A 79 8.15 20.30 -3.81
C SER A 79 6.71 20.23 -4.34
N ILE A 80 6.49 20.49 -5.63
CA ILE A 80 5.14 20.58 -6.21
C ILE A 80 4.90 19.42 -7.17
N ILE A 81 5.76 19.21 -8.15
CA ILE A 81 5.61 18.20 -9.20
C ILE A 81 6.57 17.03 -8.95
N GLY A 82 7.84 17.33 -8.64
CA GLY A 82 8.89 16.33 -8.45
C GLY A 82 9.14 15.49 -9.70
N HIS A 83 9.65 14.31 -9.51
CA HIS A 83 9.85 13.33 -10.59
C HIS A 83 8.62 12.43 -10.74
N PRO A 84 8.00 12.33 -11.93
CA PRO A 84 6.72 11.61 -12.12
C PRO A 84 6.80 10.11 -11.83
N ALA A 85 7.98 9.48 -11.97
CA ALA A 85 8.15 8.08 -11.60
C ALA A 85 8.13 7.85 -10.09
N TRP A 86 8.37 8.88 -9.26
CA TRP A 86 8.25 8.84 -7.80
C TRP A 86 6.86 9.26 -7.40
N ARG A 87 5.98 8.29 -7.14
CA ARG A 87 4.56 8.55 -6.85
C ARG A 87 3.96 7.52 -5.90
N MET A 88 2.85 7.87 -5.29
CA MET A 88 1.90 6.96 -4.69
C MET A 88 0.81 6.64 -5.72
N ASP A 89 0.44 5.38 -5.84
CA ASP A 89 -0.52 4.91 -6.84
C ASP A 89 -1.59 4.04 -6.16
N PRO A 90 -2.87 4.47 -6.19
CA PRO A 90 -3.37 5.71 -6.75
C PRO A 90 -3.03 6.94 -5.91
N THR A 91 -3.19 8.14 -6.48
CA THR A 91 -3.01 9.42 -5.74
C THR A 91 -4.26 9.88 -5.01
N TYR A 92 -5.39 9.25 -5.29
CA TYR A 92 -6.71 9.50 -4.67
C TYR A 92 -7.57 8.25 -4.73
N PHE A 93 -8.29 7.96 -3.65
CA PHE A 93 -9.40 7.02 -3.64
C PHE A 93 -10.36 7.29 -2.48
N LYS A 94 -11.50 6.59 -2.53
CA LYS A 94 -12.51 6.59 -1.48
C LYS A 94 -12.46 5.27 -0.72
N LEU A 95 -12.67 5.35 0.59
CA LEU A 95 -12.66 4.23 1.51
C LEU A 95 -13.94 4.29 2.33
N GLU A 96 -14.49 3.16 2.70
CA GLU A 96 -15.58 3.09 3.69
C GLU A 96 -14.98 3.02 5.10
N SER A 97 -15.74 3.54 6.08
CA SER A 97 -15.30 3.50 7.47
C SER A 97 -15.08 2.05 7.93
N GLY A 98 -13.96 1.80 8.60
CA GLY A 98 -13.56 0.48 9.06
C GLY A 98 -12.72 -0.34 8.06
N GLU A 99 -12.63 0.07 6.79
CA GLU A 99 -11.76 -0.60 5.83
C GLU A 99 -10.27 -0.32 6.12
N THR A 100 -9.44 -1.23 5.65
CA THR A 100 -7.98 -1.17 5.83
C THR A 100 -7.29 -0.74 4.53
N VAL A 101 -6.27 0.10 4.63
CA VAL A 101 -5.38 0.43 3.51
C VAL A 101 -4.12 -0.41 3.60
N ALA A 102 -3.88 -1.26 2.60
CA ALA A 102 -2.64 -2.01 2.44
C ALA A 102 -1.66 -1.20 1.59
N VAL A 103 -0.54 -0.79 2.16
CA VAL A 103 0.48 0.01 1.50
C VAL A 103 1.69 -0.87 1.24
N LYS A 104 2.22 -0.85 0.02
CA LYS A 104 3.42 -1.59 -0.36
C LYS A 104 4.41 -0.67 -1.07
N ASN A 105 5.66 -0.70 -0.63
CA ASN A 105 6.74 -0.09 -1.39
C ASN A 105 7.17 -1.04 -2.51
N THR A 106 6.79 -0.73 -3.75
CA THR A 106 7.17 -1.47 -4.95
C THR A 106 8.33 -0.83 -5.70
N GLY A 107 8.82 0.32 -5.20
CA GLY A 107 10.01 1.00 -5.71
C GLY A 107 11.32 0.37 -5.21
N GLY A 108 12.42 0.89 -5.73
CA GLY A 108 13.78 0.47 -5.36
C GLY A 108 14.41 1.29 -4.25
N ARG A 109 13.73 2.33 -3.79
CA ARG A 109 14.21 3.29 -2.79
C ARG A 109 13.41 3.17 -1.48
N HIS A 110 13.94 3.77 -0.44
CA HIS A 110 13.22 3.94 0.82
C HIS A 110 12.20 5.08 0.71
N HIS A 111 11.02 4.86 1.30
CA HIS A 111 9.93 5.83 1.34
C HIS A 111 9.32 5.90 2.73
N THR A 112 8.43 6.86 2.96
CA THR A 112 7.53 6.88 4.11
C THR A 112 6.08 6.97 3.62
N PHE A 113 5.16 6.58 4.47
CA PHE A 113 3.72 6.77 4.29
C PHE A 113 3.18 7.40 5.55
N THR A 114 3.21 8.72 5.59
CA THR A 114 2.98 9.52 6.81
C THR A 114 1.73 10.36 6.62
N GLU A 115 0.78 10.22 7.53
CA GLU A 115 -0.38 11.10 7.58
C GLU A 115 0.06 12.49 8.03
N VAL A 116 -0.43 13.54 7.36
CA VAL A 116 -0.13 14.93 7.64
C VAL A 116 -1.41 15.76 7.65
N ALA A 117 -1.48 16.72 8.54
CA ALA A 117 -2.61 17.66 8.57
C ALA A 117 -2.67 18.50 7.29
N ASN A 118 -1.50 18.89 6.77
CA ASN A 118 -1.35 19.61 5.52
C ASN A 118 -0.10 19.13 4.79
N PHE A 119 -0.17 19.00 3.48
CA PHE A 119 1.00 18.71 2.67
C PHE A 119 2.08 19.76 2.85
N GLY A 120 3.31 19.34 3.09
CA GLY A 120 4.45 20.21 3.34
C GLY A 120 5.74 19.59 2.82
N GLY A 121 6.89 20.17 3.23
CA GLY A 121 8.21 19.59 2.99
C GLY A 121 8.44 18.34 3.83
N GLY A 122 9.41 17.53 3.41
CA GLY A 122 9.90 16.38 4.16
C GLY A 122 11.12 16.71 5.02
N PHE A 123 11.76 15.67 5.56
CA PHE A 123 12.97 15.83 6.37
C PHE A 123 14.28 15.87 5.54
N VAL A 124 14.19 15.81 4.19
CA VAL A 124 15.33 16.03 3.28
C VAL A 124 15.22 17.44 2.70
N PRO A 125 15.94 18.45 3.24
CA PRO A 125 15.74 19.85 2.88
C PRO A 125 15.94 20.14 1.40
N GLN A 126 16.88 19.45 0.75
CA GLN A 126 17.20 19.62 -0.69
C GLN A 126 16.02 19.27 -1.60
N LEU A 127 15.06 18.45 -1.11
CA LEU A 127 13.89 18.00 -1.86
C LEU A 127 12.63 18.81 -1.55
N ASN A 128 12.72 19.80 -0.65
CA ASN A 128 11.56 20.57 -0.22
C ASN A 128 11.24 21.78 -1.11
N GLY A 129 12.20 22.22 -1.93
CA GLY A 129 12.07 23.50 -2.63
C GLY A 129 11.86 24.63 -1.61
N THR A 130 10.73 25.33 -1.69
CA THR A 130 10.36 26.41 -0.76
C THR A 130 9.46 25.98 0.40
N LEU A 131 9.05 24.70 0.43
CA LEU A 131 8.15 24.21 1.48
C LEU A 131 8.87 24.03 2.81
N LYS A 132 8.21 24.43 3.88
CA LYS A 132 8.62 24.09 5.25
C LYS A 132 8.30 22.61 5.52
N THR A 133 9.18 21.96 6.29
CA THR A 133 8.95 20.59 6.75
C THR A 133 7.63 20.49 7.50
N ALA A 134 6.77 19.55 7.13
CA ALA A 134 5.56 19.25 7.87
C ALA A 134 5.92 18.74 9.26
N PRO A 135 5.18 19.16 10.33
CA PRO A 135 5.49 18.74 11.69
C PRO A 135 5.54 17.23 11.86
N GLU A 136 4.63 16.51 11.20
CA GLU A 136 4.54 15.04 11.24
C GLU A 136 5.76 14.41 10.58
N CYS A 137 6.28 15.01 9.48
CA CYS A 137 7.52 14.56 8.86
C CYS A 137 8.73 14.79 9.76
N ALA A 138 8.77 15.91 10.49
CA ALA A 138 9.84 16.15 11.47
C ALA A 138 9.79 15.09 12.59
N ALA A 139 8.59 14.72 13.04
CA ALA A 139 8.40 13.73 14.10
C ALA A 139 8.88 12.32 13.72
N VAL A 140 8.77 11.95 12.44
CA VAL A 140 9.18 10.61 11.96
C VAL A 140 10.58 10.56 11.36
N ALA A 141 11.34 11.65 11.39
CA ALA A 141 12.68 11.73 10.78
C ALA A 141 13.67 10.70 11.33
N ALA A 142 13.52 10.28 12.58
CA ALA A 142 14.34 9.24 13.21
C ALA A 142 13.75 7.83 13.08
N ALA A 143 12.54 7.67 12.55
CA ALA A 143 11.92 6.38 12.37
C ALA A 143 12.49 5.67 11.12
N PRO A 144 12.60 4.33 11.13
CA PRO A 144 13.03 3.61 9.93
C PRO A 144 12.00 3.80 8.80
N PRO A 145 12.45 4.19 7.61
CA PRO A 145 11.57 4.31 6.48
C PRO A 145 11.11 2.93 5.97
N LEU A 146 10.05 2.91 5.18
CA LEU A 146 9.55 1.70 4.51
C LEU A 146 10.55 1.27 3.44
N ALA A 147 11.24 0.18 3.68
CA ALA A 147 12.23 -0.37 2.76
C ALA A 147 11.59 -0.89 1.45
N PRO A 148 12.36 -1.02 0.36
CA PRO A 148 11.92 -1.68 -0.86
C PRO A 148 11.32 -3.06 -0.57
N GLY A 149 10.15 -3.34 -1.16
CA GLY A 149 9.41 -4.59 -0.97
C GLY A 149 8.61 -4.69 0.33
N ALA A 150 8.85 -3.83 1.31
CA ALA A 150 8.12 -3.82 2.58
C ALA A 150 6.68 -3.32 2.43
N SER A 151 5.83 -3.73 3.35
CA SER A 151 4.42 -3.35 3.40
C SER A 151 4.02 -2.91 4.81
N LEU A 152 2.99 -2.08 4.89
CA LEU A 152 2.32 -1.71 6.13
C LEU A 152 0.80 -1.68 5.91
N GLU A 153 0.05 -1.71 7.01
CA GLU A 153 -1.40 -1.52 6.99
C GLU A 153 -1.77 -0.28 7.79
N VAL A 154 -2.64 0.55 7.21
CA VAL A 154 -3.27 1.68 7.90
C VAL A 154 -4.70 1.29 8.22
N LYS A 155 -5.06 1.36 9.51
CA LYS A 155 -6.37 0.98 10.05
C LYS A 155 -6.94 2.12 10.88
N GLY A 156 -8.28 2.12 11.01
CA GLY A 156 -8.96 3.02 11.92
C GLY A 156 -8.99 4.48 11.46
N LEU A 157 -8.89 4.72 10.15
CA LEU A 157 -9.13 6.05 9.61
C LEU A 157 -10.60 6.43 9.86
N GLY A 158 -10.82 7.56 10.51
CA GLY A 158 -12.14 8.11 10.74
C GLY A 158 -12.78 8.65 9.45
N VAL A 159 -14.09 8.95 9.50
CA VAL A 159 -14.77 9.62 8.39
C VAL A 159 -14.13 10.99 8.15
N GLY A 160 -13.76 11.29 6.91
CA GLY A 160 -13.08 12.54 6.55
C GLY A 160 -12.07 12.41 5.43
N ASN A 161 -11.24 13.43 5.30
CA ASN A 161 -10.13 13.46 4.34
C ASN A 161 -8.82 13.22 5.10
N HIS A 162 -8.05 12.25 4.63
CA HIS A 162 -6.75 11.88 5.17
C HIS A 162 -5.68 12.11 4.12
N SER A 163 -4.73 12.97 4.42
CA SER A 163 -3.62 13.31 3.54
C SER A 163 -2.37 12.55 3.95
N PHE A 164 -1.79 11.75 3.06
CA PHE A 164 -0.52 11.07 3.30
C PHE A 164 0.53 11.55 2.33
N GLN A 165 1.77 11.66 2.80
CA GLN A 165 2.92 11.99 1.96
C GLN A 165 4.14 11.16 2.31
N CYS A 166 5.08 11.08 1.36
CA CYS A 166 6.43 10.62 1.64
C CYS A 166 7.25 11.76 2.23
N CYS A 167 7.77 11.57 3.44
CA CYS A 167 8.59 12.58 4.11
C CYS A 167 10.03 12.67 3.59
N ILE A 168 10.43 11.78 2.67
CA ILE A 168 11.69 11.87 1.91
C ILE A 168 11.45 12.65 0.62
N HIS A 169 10.38 12.32 -0.11
CA HIS A 169 10.03 12.83 -1.42
C HIS A 169 8.67 13.54 -1.34
N PRO A 170 8.59 14.81 -0.91
CA PRO A 170 7.34 15.45 -0.48
C PRO A 170 6.31 15.69 -1.57
N TRP A 171 6.65 15.50 -2.83
CA TRP A 171 5.70 15.52 -3.95
C TRP A 171 4.92 14.20 -4.10
N MET A 172 5.38 13.10 -3.47
CA MET A 172 4.63 11.83 -3.44
C MET A 172 3.52 11.94 -2.41
N ARG A 173 2.30 12.11 -2.88
CA ARG A 173 1.13 12.47 -2.08
C ARG A 173 -0.07 11.64 -2.47
N ILE A 174 -0.94 11.38 -1.51
CA ILE A 174 -2.22 10.73 -1.71
C ILE A 174 -3.26 11.34 -0.79
N LEU A 175 -4.48 11.50 -1.29
CA LEU A 175 -5.65 11.86 -0.51
C LEU A 175 -6.60 10.67 -0.43
N ILE A 176 -6.92 10.24 0.77
CA ILE A 176 -7.89 9.17 1.06
C ILE A 176 -9.13 9.83 1.64
N LYS A 177 -10.28 9.65 1.01
CA LYS A 177 -11.55 10.13 1.51
C LYS A 177 -12.32 8.97 2.13
N VAL A 178 -12.42 8.96 3.45
CA VAL A 178 -13.21 7.98 4.18
C VAL A 178 -14.65 8.46 4.27
N LYS A 179 -15.59 7.60 3.88
CA LYS A 179 -17.03 7.82 3.96
C LYS A 179 -17.63 6.95 5.06
N GLU A 180 -18.81 7.29 5.53
CA GLU A 180 -19.61 6.38 6.33
C GLU A 180 -19.94 5.11 5.53
N GLU A 181 -20.00 3.97 6.22
CA GLU A 181 -20.44 2.71 5.64
C GLU A 181 -21.91 2.90 5.18
N GLU A 182 -22.18 2.67 3.90
CA GLU A 182 -23.57 2.66 3.41
C GLU A 182 -24.25 1.43 4.02
N LYS A 183 -25.16 1.67 4.97
CA LYS A 183 -26.05 0.61 5.46
C LYS A 183 -27.00 0.28 4.32
N ASP A 184 -26.95 -0.97 3.86
CA ASP A 184 -27.96 -1.49 2.94
C ASP A 184 -29.33 -1.16 3.53
N LYS A 185 -30.11 -0.38 2.80
CA LYS A 185 -31.51 -0.12 3.15
C LYS A 185 -32.29 -1.35 2.70
N ASP A 186 -32.50 -2.29 3.64
CA ASP A 186 -33.50 -3.36 3.50
C ASP A 186 -34.91 -2.78 3.29
#